data_4bc0e3f19c6b1bb8325096adbed44c03
#
_entry.id   4bc0e3f19c6b1bb8325096adbed44c03
#
_cell.length_a   1.000
_cell.length_b   1.000
_cell.length_c   1.000
_cell.angle_alpha   90.00
_cell.angle_beta   90.00
_cell.angle_gamma   90.00
#
_symmetry.space_group_name_H-M   'P 1'
#
loop_
_entity.id
_entity.type
_entity.pdbx_description
1 polymer ?
#
loop_
_entity_poly.entity_id
_entity_poly.type
_entity_poly.pdbx_seq_one_letter_code
_entity_poly.pdbx_strand_id
1 'polypeptide(L)'
;MDVLFLIGRILFVLLFLGSSMSHLTQTDGMAGYAESRGVRPARPAVLVTGVQIAVGALLVLLGIWMDVGFILLALFLIQTAVLMHAFWKETDPQARMTEQIQFMKDLSLAGASLALLAAVWMLGDDLGLTITDPLFNP
;
A
#
# COMPACT_ATOMS: atom_id res chain seq x y z
N MET A 1 -10.72 -16.59 -16.12
CA MET A 1 -10.28 -16.14 -14.76
C MET A 1 -9.59 -14.77 -14.82
N ASP A 2 -8.98 -14.42 -15.92
CA ASP A 2 -8.20 -13.18 -16.11
C ASP A 2 -8.99 -11.89 -15.87
N VAL A 3 -10.24 -11.86 -16.37
CA VAL A 3 -11.14 -10.71 -16.14
C VAL A 3 -11.45 -10.51 -14.66
N LEU A 4 -11.67 -11.60 -13.91
CA LEU A 4 -11.91 -11.53 -12.46
C LEU A 4 -10.66 -11.02 -11.74
N PHE A 5 -9.48 -11.49 -12.12
CA PHE A 5 -8.22 -11.02 -11.58
C PHE A 5 -7.98 -9.53 -11.89
N LEU A 6 -8.28 -9.09 -13.12
CA LEU A 6 -8.20 -7.69 -13.50
C LEU A 6 -9.16 -6.81 -12.68
N ILE A 7 -10.40 -7.23 -12.48
CA ILE A 7 -11.36 -6.52 -11.63
C ILE A 7 -10.81 -6.41 -10.19
N GLY A 8 -10.28 -7.51 -9.65
CA GLY A 8 -9.64 -7.52 -8.33
C GLY A 8 -8.48 -6.52 -8.23
N ARG A 9 -7.60 -6.48 -9.24
CA ARG A 9 -6.50 -5.51 -9.32
C ARG A 9 -7.02 -4.07 -9.31
N ILE A 10 -8.01 -3.76 -10.14
CA ILE A 10 -8.61 -2.42 -10.21
C ILE A 10 -9.16 -2.01 -8.84
N LEU A 11 -9.99 -2.85 -8.21
CA LEU A 11 -10.59 -2.56 -6.91
C LEU A 11 -9.51 -2.40 -5.82
N PHE A 12 -8.49 -3.25 -5.84
CA PHE A 12 -7.40 -3.21 -4.87
C PHE A 12 -6.61 -1.90 -4.96
N VAL A 13 -6.26 -1.44 -6.17
CA VAL A 13 -5.41 -0.25 -6.33
C VAL A 13 -6.16 1.08 -6.16
N LEU A 14 -7.49 1.10 -6.21
CA LEU A 14 -8.27 2.34 -6.04
C LEU A 14 -7.95 3.05 -4.71
N LEU A 15 -7.82 2.30 -3.62
CA LEU A 15 -7.45 2.84 -2.32
C LEU A 15 -6.07 3.51 -2.38
N PHE A 16 -5.11 2.84 -2.99
CA PHE A 16 -3.73 3.31 -3.07
C PHE A 16 -3.56 4.51 -3.99
N LEU A 17 -4.27 4.53 -5.13
CA LEU A 17 -4.28 5.70 -6.01
C LEU A 17 -4.88 6.93 -5.32
N GLY A 18 -5.99 6.76 -4.60
CA GLY A 18 -6.58 7.83 -3.79
C GLY A 18 -5.64 8.30 -2.67
N SER A 19 -4.98 7.38 -1.98
CA SER A 19 -3.99 7.69 -0.94
C SER A 19 -2.78 8.42 -1.52
N SER A 20 -2.23 7.95 -2.63
CA SER A 20 -1.12 8.64 -3.33
C SER A 20 -1.49 10.06 -3.73
N MET A 21 -2.69 10.26 -4.29
CA MET A 21 -3.19 11.59 -4.63
C MET A 21 -3.19 12.51 -3.41
N SER A 22 -3.69 12.03 -2.26
CA SER A 22 -3.69 12.80 -1.02
C SER A 22 -2.28 13.13 -0.53
N HIS A 23 -1.34 12.19 -0.59
CA HIS A 23 0.07 12.42 -0.21
C HIS A 23 0.72 13.53 -1.06
N LEU A 24 0.42 13.55 -2.35
CA LEU A 24 1.06 14.47 -3.29
C LEU A 24 0.37 15.84 -3.37
N THR A 25 -0.95 15.92 -3.11
CA THR A 25 -1.73 17.17 -3.21
C THR A 25 -2.02 17.83 -1.87
N GLN A 26 -2.04 17.06 -0.76
CA GLN A 26 -2.29 17.53 0.60
C GLN A 26 -1.06 17.31 1.50
N THR A 27 0.12 17.43 0.93
CA THR A 27 1.40 17.06 1.55
C THR A 27 1.61 17.73 2.90
N ASP A 28 1.32 19.02 3.03
CA ASP A 28 1.60 19.77 4.26
C ASP A 28 0.67 19.33 5.41
N GLY A 29 -0.61 19.09 5.12
CA GLY A 29 -1.55 18.56 6.12
C GLY A 29 -1.17 17.15 6.58
N MET A 30 -0.78 16.27 5.64
CA MET A 30 -0.33 14.93 5.94
C MET A 30 1.01 14.92 6.68
N ALA A 31 1.93 15.84 6.35
CA ALA A 31 3.19 16.00 7.04
C ALA A 31 2.98 16.43 8.51
N GLY A 32 2.05 17.36 8.76
CA GLY A 32 1.68 17.74 10.13
C GLY A 32 1.18 16.56 10.95
N TYR A 33 0.32 15.72 10.37
CA TYR A 33 -0.13 14.48 11.03
C TYR A 33 1.02 13.50 11.26
N ALA A 34 1.86 13.26 10.25
CA ALA A 34 3.01 12.36 10.37
C ALA A 34 4.00 12.84 11.45
N GLU A 35 4.24 14.15 11.55
CA GLU A 35 5.10 14.73 12.58
C GLU A 35 4.51 14.53 13.99
N SER A 36 3.19 14.66 14.14
CA SER A 36 2.51 14.37 15.42
C SER A 36 2.64 12.91 15.85
N ARG A 37 2.89 12.00 14.91
CA ARG A 37 3.18 10.57 15.15
C ARG A 37 4.67 10.29 15.36
N GLY A 38 5.54 11.30 15.29
CA GLY A 38 6.98 11.20 15.49
C GLY A 38 7.78 10.88 14.22
N VAL A 39 7.18 10.94 13.04
CA VAL A 39 7.87 10.76 11.76
C VAL A 39 8.64 12.03 11.40
N ARG A 40 9.96 11.94 11.30
CA ARG A 40 10.84 13.07 10.94
C ARG A 40 11.94 12.63 9.99
N PRO A 41 12.22 13.38 8.93
CA PRO A 41 11.51 14.59 8.46
C PRO A 41 10.16 14.24 7.80
N ALA A 42 9.07 14.84 8.25
CA ALA A 42 7.71 14.42 7.87
C ALA A 42 7.36 14.71 6.39
N ARG A 43 7.65 15.93 5.90
CA ARG A 43 7.29 16.33 4.54
C ARG A 43 7.98 15.47 3.46
N PRO A 44 9.29 15.23 3.50
CA PRO A 44 9.94 14.29 2.58
C PRO A 44 9.40 12.86 2.70
N ALA A 45 9.11 12.38 3.91
CA ALA A 45 8.54 11.05 4.12
C ALA A 45 7.18 10.90 3.43
N VAL A 46 6.29 11.91 3.55
CA VAL A 46 4.99 11.91 2.87
C VAL A 46 5.14 11.93 1.35
N LEU A 47 6.06 12.71 0.81
CA LEU A 47 6.31 12.75 -0.65
C LEU A 47 6.85 11.42 -1.16
N VAL A 48 7.85 10.85 -0.49
CA VAL A 48 8.47 9.57 -0.87
C VAL A 48 7.44 8.45 -0.82
N THR A 49 6.64 8.37 0.24
CA THR A 49 5.59 7.36 0.35
C THR A 49 4.48 7.59 -0.66
N GLY A 50 4.14 8.83 -0.98
CA GLY A 50 3.19 9.17 -2.04
C GLY A 50 3.63 8.64 -3.41
N VAL A 51 4.90 8.83 -3.76
CA VAL A 51 5.49 8.27 -4.99
C VAL A 51 5.56 6.74 -4.93
N GLN A 52 5.98 6.18 -3.80
CA GLN A 52 6.03 4.71 -3.59
C GLN A 52 4.66 4.06 -3.84
N ILE A 53 3.58 4.63 -3.28
CA ILE A 53 2.23 4.14 -3.46
C ILE A 53 1.78 4.28 -4.93
N ALA A 54 2.06 5.45 -5.56
CA ALA A 54 1.70 5.68 -6.96
C ALA A 54 2.34 4.65 -7.87
N VAL A 55 3.65 4.46 -7.74
CA VAL A 55 4.40 3.48 -8.54
C VAL A 55 3.87 2.07 -8.28
N GLY A 56 3.75 1.65 -7.02
CA GLY A 56 3.25 0.32 -6.68
C GLY A 56 1.86 0.05 -7.24
N ALA A 57 0.93 1.00 -7.08
CA ALA A 57 -0.44 0.87 -7.58
C ALA A 57 -0.50 0.83 -9.12
N LEU A 58 0.29 1.65 -9.82
CA LEU A 58 0.33 1.66 -11.28
C LEU A 58 0.95 0.38 -11.84
N LEU A 59 2.00 -0.16 -11.23
CA LEU A 59 2.60 -1.43 -11.63
C LEU A 59 1.58 -2.57 -11.53
N VAL A 60 0.86 -2.65 -10.42
CA VAL A 60 -0.20 -3.66 -10.23
C VAL A 60 -1.35 -3.44 -11.22
N LEU A 61 -1.82 -2.20 -11.40
CA LEU A 61 -2.94 -1.88 -12.29
C LEU A 61 -2.65 -2.28 -13.73
N LEU A 62 -1.49 -1.87 -14.23
CA LEU A 62 -1.09 -2.10 -15.62
C LEU A 62 -0.59 -3.54 -15.87
N GLY A 63 -0.30 -4.30 -14.81
CA GLY A 63 0.32 -5.61 -14.95
C GLY A 63 1.76 -5.53 -15.47
N ILE A 64 2.50 -4.55 -14.98
CA ILE A 64 3.93 -4.38 -15.25
C ILE A 64 4.68 -4.73 -13.98
N TRP A 65 5.53 -5.75 -13.99
CA TRP A 65 6.30 -6.18 -12.82
C TRP A 65 5.45 -6.14 -11.55
N MET A 66 4.32 -6.85 -11.59
CA MET A 66 3.33 -6.81 -10.50
C MET A 66 3.91 -7.22 -9.15
N ASP A 67 4.90 -8.08 -9.15
CA ASP A 67 5.64 -8.50 -7.97
C ASP A 67 6.30 -7.31 -7.27
N VAL A 68 6.98 -6.44 -8.02
CA VAL A 68 7.54 -5.17 -7.49
C VAL A 68 6.42 -4.28 -6.94
N GLY A 69 5.31 -4.18 -7.67
CA GLY A 69 4.15 -3.40 -7.25
C GLY A 69 3.60 -3.87 -5.90
N PHE A 70 3.35 -5.17 -5.73
CA PHE A 70 2.87 -5.73 -4.47
C PHE A 70 3.87 -5.59 -3.32
N ILE A 71 5.18 -5.73 -3.58
CA ILE A 71 6.22 -5.50 -2.58
C ILE A 71 6.18 -4.04 -2.09
N LEU A 72 6.12 -3.07 -2.99
CA LEU A 72 6.07 -1.64 -2.63
C LEU A 72 4.85 -1.31 -1.78
N LEU A 73 3.67 -1.85 -2.15
CA LEU A 73 2.44 -1.64 -1.40
C LEU A 73 2.46 -2.34 -0.03
N ALA A 74 2.96 -3.58 0.06
CA ALA A 74 3.09 -4.28 1.33
C ALA A 74 4.03 -3.55 2.30
N LEU A 75 5.18 -3.09 1.82
CA LEU A 75 6.14 -2.32 2.63
C LEU A 75 5.52 -1.02 3.14
N PHE A 76 4.82 -0.28 2.28
CA PHE A 76 4.11 0.94 2.69
C PHE A 76 3.09 0.65 3.79
N LEU A 77 2.26 -0.37 3.63
CA LEU A 77 1.21 -0.73 4.58
C LEU A 77 1.78 -1.12 5.95
N ILE A 78 2.85 -1.93 5.98
CA ILE A 78 3.51 -2.33 7.22
C ILE A 78 4.11 -1.10 7.92
N GLN A 79 4.81 -0.23 7.19
CA GLN A 79 5.38 0.99 7.75
C GLN A 79 4.28 1.91 8.32
N THR A 80 3.18 2.10 7.59
CA THR A 80 2.06 2.94 8.00
C THR A 80 1.38 2.37 9.23
N ALA A 81 1.10 1.07 9.27
CA ALA A 81 0.53 0.42 10.44
C ALA A 81 1.35 0.71 11.70
N VAL A 82 2.66 0.48 11.64
CA VAL A 82 3.53 0.61 12.82
C VAL A 82 3.80 2.06 13.22
N LEU A 83 4.01 2.95 12.25
CA LEU A 83 4.42 4.34 12.52
C LEU A 83 3.22 5.26 12.76
N MET A 84 2.17 5.12 11.95
CA MET A 84 1.03 6.04 11.97
C MET A 84 -0.11 5.56 12.87
N HIS A 85 -0.34 4.25 12.94
CA HIS A 85 -1.47 3.65 13.65
C HIS A 85 -1.05 2.87 14.89
N ALA A 86 -0.10 3.42 15.65
CA ALA A 86 0.44 2.85 16.88
C ALA A 86 -0.58 2.99 18.04
N PHE A 87 -1.68 2.23 17.98
CA PHE A 87 -2.79 2.30 18.96
C PHE A 87 -2.38 2.04 20.41
N TRP A 88 -1.28 1.35 20.63
CA TRP A 88 -0.72 1.11 21.97
C TRP A 88 -0.16 2.36 22.65
N LYS A 89 0.02 3.45 21.90
CA LYS A 89 0.45 4.77 22.43
C LYS A 89 -0.74 5.66 22.79
N GLU A 90 -1.96 5.30 22.42
CA GLU A 90 -3.15 6.08 22.67
C GLU A 90 -3.67 5.84 24.10
N THR A 91 -3.95 6.92 24.81
CA THR A 91 -4.50 6.88 26.17
C THR A 91 -6.01 7.04 26.19
N ASP A 92 -6.58 7.77 25.21
CA ASP A 92 -8.03 7.88 25.06
C ASP A 92 -8.61 6.59 24.45
N PRO A 93 -9.63 5.97 25.08
CA PRO A 93 -10.22 4.72 24.62
C PRO A 93 -10.79 4.78 23.19
N GLN A 94 -11.41 5.91 22.80
CA GLN A 94 -11.98 6.09 21.48
C GLN A 94 -10.91 6.22 20.41
N ALA A 95 -9.88 7.04 20.68
CA ALA A 95 -8.72 7.18 19.78
C ALA A 95 -8.00 5.83 19.62
N ARG A 96 -7.79 5.10 20.71
CA ARG A 96 -7.16 3.78 20.69
C ARG A 96 -7.93 2.79 19.82
N MET A 97 -9.26 2.75 19.94
CA MET A 97 -10.08 1.86 19.12
C MET A 97 -10.00 2.22 17.64
N THR A 98 -10.06 3.51 17.33
CA THR A 98 -9.94 4.01 15.94
C THR A 98 -8.59 3.62 15.32
N GLU A 99 -7.50 3.88 16.04
CA GLU A 99 -6.15 3.55 15.55
C GLU A 99 -5.93 2.03 15.45
N GLN A 100 -6.53 1.24 16.34
CA GLN A 100 -6.47 -0.22 16.25
C GLN A 100 -7.17 -0.75 14.99
N ILE A 101 -8.32 -0.18 14.62
CA ILE A 101 -9.03 -0.54 13.38
C ILE A 101 -8.16 -0.22 12.16
N GLN A 102 -7.54 0.96 12.14
CA GLN A 102 -6.66 1.35 11.04
C GLN A 102 -5.42 0.44 10.95
N PHE A 103 -4.79 0.13 12.08
CA PHE A 103 -3.68 -0.81 12.16
C PHE A 103 -4.05 -2.19 11.57
N MET A 104 -5.17 -2.75 12.01
CA MET A 104 -5.64 -4.06 11.54
C MET A 104 -6.01 -4.05 10.05
N LYS A 105 -6.58 -2.96 9.56
CA LYS A 105 -6.87 -2.76 8.13
C LYS A 105 -5.58 -2.78 7.30
N ASP A 106 -4.57 -2.04 7.72
CA ASP A 106 -3.29 -1.97 7.01
C ASP A 106 -2.57 -3.32 7.00
N LEU A 107 -2.57 -4.04 8.13
CA LEU A 107 -2.03 -5.40 8.19
C LEU A 107 -2.80 -6.38 7.29
N SER A 108 -4.12 -6.28 7.24
CA SER A 108 -4.95 -7.14 6.38
C SER A 108 -4.64 -6.89 4.91
N LEU A 109 -4.49 -5.63 4.50
CA LEU A 109 -4.12 -5.27 3.13
C LEU A 109 -2.67 -5.66 2.81
N ALA A 110 -1.75 -5.55 3.77
CA ALA A 110 -0.38 -6.05 3.60
C ALA A 110 -0.38 -7.57 3.39
N GLY A 111 -1.15 -8.30 4.18
CA GLY A 111 -1.34 -9.75 4.00
C GLY A 111 -1.93 -10.10 2.64
N ALA A 112 -2.93 -9.35 2.17
CA ALA A 112 -3.49 -9.51 0.84
C ALA A 112 -2.44 -9.22 -0.26
N SER A 113 -1.62 -8.18 -0.10
CA SER A 113 -0.53 -7.86 -1.04
C SER A 113 0.49 -9.00 -1.12
N LEU A 114 0.86 -9.60 0.02
CA LEU A 114 1.80 -10.72 0.05
C LEU A 114 1.19 -12.00 -0.54
N ALA A 115 -0.09 -12.26 -0.31
CA ALA A 115 -0.79 -13.40 -0.91
C ALA A 115 -0.89 -13.26 -2.44
N LEU A 116 -1.18 -12.04 -2.93
CA LEU A 116 -1.22 -11.76 -4.37
C LEU A 116 0.18 -11.80 -4.98
N LEU A 117 1.21 -11.35 -4.28
CA LEU A 117 2.60 -11.52 -4.70
C LEU A 117 2.96 -12.99 -4.90
N ALA A 118 2.62 -13.84 -3.93
CA ALA A 118 2.85 -15.28 -4.03
C ALA A 118 2.08 -15.89 -5.21
N ALA A 119 0.83 -15.47 -5.43
CA ALA A 119 0.04 -15.92 -6.58
C ALA A 119 0.66 -15.52 -7.92
N VAL A 120 1.19 -14.29 -8.03
CA VAL A 120 1.90 -13.81 -9.22
C VAL A 120 3.14 -14.66 -9.50
N TRP A 121 3.93 -14.99 -8.49
CA TRP A 121 5.09 -15.87 -8.67
C TRP A 121 4.72 -17.30 -9.00
N MET A 122 3.62 -17.82 -8.45
CA MET A 122 3.15 -19.19 -8.72
C MET A 122 2.59 -19.35 -10.14
N LEU A 123 1.94 -18.32 -10.66
CA LEU A 123 1.32 -18.33 -11.99
C LEU A 123 2.29 -17.93 -13.10
N GLY A 124 3.27 -17.08 -12.79
CA GLY A 124 4.29 -16.63 -13.75
C GLY A 124 3.67 -16.13 -15.06
N ASP A 125 4.09 -16.70 -16.17
CA ASP A 125 3.67 -16.35 -17.53
C ASP A 125 2.21 -16.74 -17.85
N ASP A 126 1.57 -17.55 -17.00
CA ASP A 126 0.16 -17.93 -17.18
C ASP A 126 -0.83 -16.83 -16.74
N LEU A 127 -0.33 -15.73 -16.18
CA LEU A 127 -1.15 -14.58 -15.81
C LEU A 127 -1.59 -13.79 -17.05
N GLY A 128 -2.89 -13.88 -17.36
CA GLY A 128 -3.49 -13.10 -18.45
C GLY A 128 -3.71 -11.62 -18.07
N LEU A 129 -3.85 -10.77 -19.13
CA LEU A 129 -4.10 -9.33 -19.00
C LEU A 129 -2.99 -8.59 -18.23
N THR A 130 -1.75 -8.96 -18.48
CA THR A 130 -0.53 -8.31 -18.00
C THR A 130 0.30 -7.80 -19.18
N ILE A 131 1.09 -6.74 -18.94
CA ILE A 131 1.99 -6.17 -19.96
C ILE A 131 3.35 -6.88 -19.92
N THR A 132 3.82 -7.24 -18.74
CA THR A 132 5.09 -7.96 -18.54
C THR A 132 4.92 -9.11 -17.55
N ASP A 133 5.84 -10.05 -17.61
CA ASP A 133 6.01 -11.07 -16.60
C ASP A 133 6.54 -10.47 -15.28
N PRO A 134 6.48 -11.21 -14.16
CA PRO A 134 7.12 -10.80 -12.91
C PRO A 134 8.62 -10.55 -13.13
N LEU A 135 9.16 -9.55 -12.44
CA LEU A 135 10.59 -9.23 -12.52
C LEU A 135 11.45 -10.27 -11.79
N PHE A 136 10.93 -10.78 -10.69
CA PHE A 136 11.56 -11.84 -9.91
C PHE A 136 10.82 -13.15 -10.10
N ASN A 137 11.54 -14.20 -10.37
CA ASN A 137 11.02 -15.57 -10.48
C ASN A 137 11.81 -16.45 -9.49
N PRO A 138 11.40 -16.51 -8.21
CA PRO A 138 12.11 -17.26 -7.17
C PRO A 138 12.00 -18.77 -7.32
#